data_60e5bfa79b94b4f1ee93d0756c344ce9
#
_entry.id   60e5bfa79b94b4f1ee93d0756c344ce9
#
_cell.length_a   1.000
_cell.length_b   1.000
_cell.length_c   1.000
_cell.angle_alpha   90.00
_cell.angle_beta   90.00
_cell.angle_gamma   90.00
#
_symmetry.space_group_name_H-M   'P 1'
#
loop_
_entity.id
_entity.type
_entity.pdbx_description
1 polymer ?
#
loop_
_entity_poly.entity_id
_entity_poly.type
_entity_poly.pdbx_seq_one_letter_code
_entity_poly.pdbx_strand_id
1 'polypeptide(L)'
;MKDFTLSTYRQLLLALKNGGCNFLTFEEWCDGKATVPFVILRHDVDLKAGHSLATARIEAEMGVKATYYFRIVPQSNQPEIIESIVRLGHEIGYHYEDLSLFNGDSPKAIDHFDKQLTHFRQFYSVRTICMHGSPISKFDNRDLWKTYNYHDYGIIGEPYFDFLNAENIKINQILYFTDTARMWDGDKYNVRDKINQQLTVNSEQVSSQQLTNSATHQDVHSTFDFINWINSNPSVNCMMITTHPQRWTDNRIEWLQEFIMQFVKNKLKQLLVRIR
;
A
#
# COMPACT_ATOMS: atom_id res chain seq x y z
N MET A 1 23.41 -3.06 -8.78
CA MET A 1 22.86 -3.63 -7.50
C MET A 1 21.55 -4.34 -7.80
N LYS A 2 21.14 -5.32 -6.98
CA LYS A 2 19.82 -5.96 -7.13
C LYS A 2 18.77 -5.09 -6.46
N ASP A 3 17.67 -4.84 -7.14
CA ASP A 3 16.51 -4.17 -6.58
C ASP A 3 15.62 -5.14 -5.79
N PHE A 4 14.68 -4.64 -4.99
CA PHE A 4 13.76 -5.41 -4.15
C PHE A 4 14.48 -6.38 -3.18
N THR A 5 15.56 -5.91 -2.58
CA THR A 5 16.26 -6.56 -1.47
C THR A 5 15.98 -5.82 -0.16
N LEU A 6 16.12 -6.48 0.98
CA LEU A 6 16.00 -5.82 2.29
C LEU A 6 17.07 -4.73 2.46
N SER A 7 18.25 -4.93 1.87
CA SER A 7 19.30 -3.91 1.81
C SER A 7 18.86 -2.67 1.04
N THR A 8 18.20 -2.84 -0.12
CA THR A 8 17.68 -1.72 -0.92
C THR A 8 16.51 -1.04 -0.19
N TYR A 9 15.67 -1.82 0.49
CA TYR A 9 14.59 -1.28 1.32
C TYR A 9 15.12 -0.35 2.42
N ARG A 10 16.18 -0.78 3.14
CA ARG A 10 16.86 0.05 4.14
C ARG A 10 17.40 1.36 3.56
N GLN A 11 17.93 1.33 2.33
CA GLN A 11 18.39 2.54 1.64
C GLN A 11 17.24 3.50 1.32
N LEU A 12 16.08 2.98 0.90
CA LEU A 12 14.88 3.78 0.67
C LEU A 12 14.43 4.48 1.96
N LEU A 13 14.34 3.75 3.08
CA LEU A 13 13.98 4.34 4.37
C LEU A 13 14.98 5.41 4.82
N LEU A 14 16.27 5.19 4.57
CA LEU A 14 17.31 6.16 4.89
C LEU A 14 17.15 7.45 4.07
N ALA A 15 16.85 7.34 2.77
CA ALA A 15 16.61 8.50 1.92
C ALA A 15 15.39 9.32 2.40
N LEU A 16 14.29 8.66 2.78
CA LEU A 16 13.11 9.31 3.34
C LEU A 16 13.42 10.04 4.67
N LYS A 17 14.17 9.40 5.56
CA LYS A 17 14.59 10.02 6.83
C LYS A 17 15.51 11.22 6.60
N ASN A 18 16.45 11.12 5.70
CA ASN A 18 17.36 12.22 5.35
C ASN A 18 16.61 13.39 4.68
N GLY A 19 15.51 13.09 3.96
CA GLY A 19 14.58 14.08 3.43
C GLY A 19 13.72 14.77 4.50
N GLY A 20 13.85 14.40 5.78
CA GLY A 20 13.14 15.03 6.89
C GLY A 20 11.71 14.53 7.08
N CYS A 21 11.30 13.45 6.40
CA CYS A 21 9.94 12.91 6.52
C CYS A 21 9.67 12.33 7.93
N ASN A 22 8.53 12.70 8.51
CA ASN A 22 7.97 12.06 9.70
C ASN A 22 7.22 10.79 9.30
N PHE A 23 7.52 9.67 9.94
CA PHE A 23 6.84 8.41 9.67
C PHE A 23 5.65 8.26 10.61
N LEU A 24 4.46 8.07 10.03
CA LEU A 24 3.25 7.78 10.80
C LEU A 24 2.62 6.49 10.29
N THR A 25 1.83 5.86 11.17
CA THR A 25 0.87 4.85 10.74
C THR A 25 -0.35 5.52 10.11
N PHE A 26 -1.14 4.75 9.37
CA PHE A 26 -2.38 5.28 8.80
C PHE A 26 -3.41 5.62 9.89
N GLU A 27 -3.45 4.83 10.97
CA GLU A 27 -4.25 5.13 12.16
C GLU A 27 -3.86 6.46 12.81
N GLU A 28 -2.56 6.74 12.95
CA GLU A 28 -2.07 8.02 13.49
C GLU A 28 -2.48 9.19 12.60
N TRP A 29 -2.51 9.02 11.29
CA TRP A 29 -3.00 10.03 10.37
C TRP A 29 -4.52 10.27 10.56
N CYS A 30 -5.32 9.20 10.64
CA CYS A 30 -6.76 9.29 10.91
C CYS A 30 -7.06 10.00 12.24
N ASP A 31 -6.21 9.82 13.24
CA ASP A 31 -6.30 10.53 14.54
C ASP A 31 -5.82 12.00 14.49
N GLY A 32 -5.47 12.52 13.31
CA GLY A 32 -5.03 13.91 13.14
C GLY A 32 -3.64 14.23 13.68
N LYS A 33 -2.76 13.23 13.87
CA LYS A 33 -1.40 13.39 14.40
C LYS A 33 -0.35 13.76 13.33
N ALA A 34 -0.78 13.95 12.08
CA ALA A 34 0.13 14.22 10.99
C ALA A 34 0.74 15.62 11.08
N THR A 35 2.06 15.69 10.95
CA THR A 35 2.82 16.94 10.80
C THR A 35 3.68 16.85 9.54
N VAL A 36 3.53 17.80 8.64
CA VAL A 36 4.27 17.85 7.38
C VAL A 36 5.75 18.21 7.59
N PRO A 37 6.68 17.64 6.85
CA PRO A 37 6.50 16.58 5.86
C PRO A 37 6.30 15.20 6.50
N PHE A 38 5.43 14.37 5.92
CA PHE A 38 5.20 13.02 6.43
C PHE A 38 5.13 11.96 5.34
N VAL A 39 5.42 10.72 5.73
CA VAL A 39 5.21 9.53 4.92
C VAL A 39 4.46 8.47 5.71
N ILE A 40 3.46 7.87 5.06
CA ILE A 40 2.77 6.67 5.53
C ILE A 40 3.33 5.48 4.75
N LEU A 41 4.00 4.57 5.45
CA LEU A 41 4.38 3.28 4.89
C LEU A 41 3.21 2.31 5.08
N ARG A 42 2.66 1.85 3.98
CA ARG A 42 1.59 0.85 3.93
C ARG A 42 2.15 -0.44 3.35
N HIS A 43 1.94 -1.54 4.06
CA HIS A 43 2.32 -2.88 3.63
C HIS A 43 1.09 -3.74 3.39
N ASP A 44 0.91 -4.18 2.14
CA ASP A 44 -0.13 -5.13 1.77
C ASP A 44 0.46 -6.54 1.84
N VAL A 45 0.17 -7.24 2.95
CA VAL A 45 0.70 -8.58 3.24
C VAL A 45 -0.17 -9.61 2.54
N ASP A 46 0.06 -9.80 1.25
CA ASP A 46 -0.70 -10.76 0.44
C ASP A 46 -0.29 -12.20 0.70
N LEU A 47 1.02 -12.43 0.83
CA LEU A 47 1.66 -13.74 0.94
C LEU A 47 2.94 -13.62 1.79
N LYS A 48 3.50 -14.77 2.22
CA LYS A 48 4.81 -14.85 2.87
C LYS A 48 4.94 -13.89 4.08
N ALA A 49 4.05 -14.05 5.06
CA ALA A 49 4.04 -13.22 6.26
C ALA A 49 5.42 -13.03 6.93
N GLY A 50 6.32 -14.02 6.84
CA GLY A 50 7.69 -13.90 7.35
C GLY A 50 8.51 -12.76 6.70
N HIS A 51 8.23 -12.41 5.44
CA HIS A 51 8.87 -11.26 4.78
C HIS A 51 8.38 -9.94 5.39
N SER A 52 7.12 -9.85 5.82
CA SER A 52 6.62 -8.66 6.50
C SER A 52 7.28 -8.46 7.87
N LEU A 53 7.59 -9.53 8.58
CA LEU A 53 8.37 -9.42 9.83
C LEU A 53 9.81 -8.95 9.56
N ALA A 54 10.40 -9.34 8.43
CA ALA A 54 11.75 -8.88 8.08
C ALA A 54 11.79 -7.37 7.77
N THR A 55 10.79 -6.83 7.04
CA THR A 55 10.66 -5.38 6.82
C THR A 55 10.37 -4.64 8.13
N ALA A 56 9.44 -5.14 8.95
CA ALA A 56 9.07 -4.53 10.23
C ALA A 56 10.26 -4.41 11.21
N ARG A 57 11.15 -5.41 11.22
CA ARG A 57 12.38 -5.33 12.03
C ARG A 57 13.30 -4.21 11.56
N ILE A 58 13.48 -4.05 10.25
CA ILE A 58 14.31 -2.97 9.68
C ILE A 58 13.73 -1.61 10.07
N GLU A 59 12.41 -1.45 9.95
CA GLU A 59 11.71 -0.23 10.31
C GLU A 59 11.87 0.10 11.79
N ALA A 60 11.61 -0.88 12.67
CA ALA A 60 11.77 -0.70 14.11
C ALA A 60 13.23 -0.35 14.50
N GLU A 61 14.23 -1.02 13.90
CA GLU A 61 15.65 -0.69 14.09
C GLU A 61 15.99 0.74 13.67
N MET A 62 15.28 1.27 12.68
CA MET A 62 15.46 2.63 12.18
C MET A 62 14.55 3.65 12.89
N GLY A 63 13.73 3.24 13.88
CA GLY A 63 12.76 4.10 14.56
C GLY A 63 11.62 4.56 13.64
N VAL A 64 11.23 3.72 12.67
CA VAL A 64 10.17 3.97 11.71
C VAL A 64 8.94 3.15 12.09
N LYS A 65 7.77 3.76 12.04
CA LYS A 65 6.48 3.08 12.15
C LYS A 65 5.87 2.87 10.77
N ALA A 66 5.05 1.82 10.64
CA ALA A 66 4.33 1.49 9.41
C ALA A 66 2.99 0.82 9.72
N THR A 67 2.13 0.71 8.71
CA THR A 67 0.84 0.01 8.77
C THR A 67 0.91 -1.27 7.95
N TYR A 68 0.56 -2.40 8.55
CA TYR A 68 0.57 -3.73 7.94
C TYR A 68 -0.85 -4.27 7.82
N TYR A 69 -1.35 -4.39 6.58
CA TYR A 69 -2.66 -4.96 6.27
C TYR A 69 -2.54 -6.44 5.93
N PHE A 70 -3.15 -7.30 6.76
CA PHE A 70 -3.11 -8.75 6.59
C PHE A 70 -4.41 -9.28 5.99
N ARG A 71 -4.27 -10.19 5.01
CA ARG A 71 -5.38 -10.97 4.46
C ARG A 71 -5.70 -12.14 5.38
N ILE A 72 -6.92 -12.67 5.28
CA ILE A 72 -7.35 -13.85 6.07
C ILE A 72 -6.82 -15.18 5.53
N VAL A 73 -6.10 -15.19 4.42
CA VAL A 73 -5.53 -16.42 3.84
C VAL A 73 -4.35 -16.94 4.67
N PRO A 74 -4.11 -18.28 4.74
CA PRO A 74 -3.06 -18.86 5.60
C PRO A 74 -1.65 -18.34 5.31
N GLN A 75 -1.37 -17.92 4.08
CA GLN A 75 -0.07 -17.39 3.65
C GLN A 75 0.23 -16.00 4.23
N SER A 76 -0.81 -15.28 4.65
CA SER A 76 -0.75 -13.95 5.24
C SER A 76 -1.08 -14.01 6.73
N ASN A 77 -2.23 -14.59 7.11
CA ASN A 77 -2.70 -14.69 8.48
C ASN A 77 -1.88 -15.70 9.28
N GLN A 78 -0.78 -15.24 9.85
CA GLN A 78 0.09 -16.01 10.74
C GLN A 78 0.18 -15.30 12.10
N PRO A 79 -0.56 -15.76 13.14
CA PRO A 79 -0.67 -15.10 14.44
C PRO A 79 0.66 -14.68 15.05
N GLU A 80 1.64 -15.59 15.08
CA GLU A 80 2.97 -15.33 15.67
C GLU A 80 3.72 -14.20 14.99
N ILE A 81 3.55 -14.08 13.64
CA ILE A 81 4.14 -13.00 12.85
C ILE A 81 3.43 -11.68 13.14
N ILE A 82 2.09 -11.69 13.15
CA ILE A 82 1.26 -10.51 13.44
C ILE A 82 1.62 -9.95 14.83
N GLU A 83 1.60 -10.80 15.86
CA GLU A 83 2.01 -10.40 17.23
C GLU A 83 3.43 -9.86 17.29
N SER A 84 4.36 -10.44 16.52
CA SER A 84 5.74 -9.97 16.49
C SER A 84 5.82 -8.56 15.89
N ILE A 85 5.05 -8.26 14.86
CA ILE A 85 4.98 -6.93 14.24
C ILE A 85 4.33 -5.92 15.19
N VAL A 86 3.27 -6.32 15.90
CA VAL A 86 2.67 -5.49 16.97
C VAL A 86 3.70 -5.12 18.03
N ARG A 87 4.48 -6.10 18.51
CA ARG A 87 5.54 -5.87 19.52
C ARG A 87 6.64 -4.92 19.04
N LEU A 88 6.85 -4.79 17.73
CA LEU A 88 7.76 -3.83 17.13
C LEU A 88 7.17 -2.40 17.03
N GLY A 89 5.90 -2.22 17.40
CA GLY A 89 5.24 -0.91 17.44
C GLY A 89 4.57 -0.47 16.14
N HIS A 90 4.30 -1.41 15.23
CA HIS A 90 3.58 -1.15 13.99
C HIS A 90 2.07 -1.31 14.14
N GLU A 91 1.32 -0.62 13.30
CA GLU A 91 -0.12 -0.78 13.16
C GLU A 91 -0.45 -2.05 12.38
N ILE A 92 -1.51 -2.75 12.80
CA ILE A 92 -2.10 -3.86 12.07
C ILE A 92 -3.49 -3.48 11.60
N GLY A 93 -3.78 -3.73 10.32
CA GLY A 93 -5.10 -3.59 9.73
C GLY A 93 -5.56 -4.84 9.00
N TYR A 94 -6.84 -4.88 8.63
CA TYR A 94 -7.42 -5.96 7.85
C TYR A 94 -7.39 -5.63 6.35
N HIS A 95 -6.69 -6.47 5.56
CA HIS A 95 -6.67 -6.41 4.10
C HIS A 95 -7.84 -7.18 3.53
N TYR A 96 -9.03 -6.54 3.50
CA TYR A 96 -10.30 -7.21 3.23
C TYR A 96 -10.52 -7.52 1.74
N GLU A 97 -11.12 -8.69 1.47
CA GLU A 97 -11.47 -9.16 0.13
C GLU A 97 -12.83 -9.89 0.08
N ASP A 98 -13.66 -9.61 1.08
CA ASP A 98 -14.86 -10.37 1.42
C ASP A 98 -15.88 -10.38 0.27
N LEU A 99 -16.12 -9.24 -0.40
CA LEU A 99 -17.07 -9.19 -1.51
C LEU A 99 -16.65 -10.09 -2.68
N SER A 100 -15.34 -10.17 -2.95
CA SER A 100 -14.79 -11.06 -3.97
C SER A 100 -14.90 -12.53 -3.57
N LEU A 101 -14.67 -12.86 -2.28
CA LEU A 101 -14.77 -14.22 -1.76
C LEU A 101 -16.19 -14.78 -1.87
N PHE A 102 -17.20 -13.93 -1.68
CA PHE A 102 -18.60 -14.31 -1.76
C PHE A 102 -19.28 -13.96 -3.09
N ASN A 103 -18.49 -13.74 -4.16
CA ASN A 103 -18.98 -13.48 -5.50
C ASN A 103 -20.04 -12.37 -5.59
N GLY A 104 -19.89 -11.31 -4.78
CA GLY A 104 -20.78 -10.16 -4.75
C GLY A 104 -21.99 -10.31 -3.83
N ASP A 105 -22.10 -11.39 -3.07
CA ASP A 105 -23.15 -11.58 -2.03
C ASP A 105 -22.83 -10.71 -0.82
N SER A 106 -23.31 -9.45 -0.82
CA SER A 106 -22.99 -8.46 0.19
C SER A 106 -23.40 -8.87 1.62
N PRO A 107 -24.57 -9.51 1.87
CA PRO A 107 -24.90 -10.02 3.21
C PRO A 107 -23.91 -11.05 3.75
N LYS A 108 -23.48 -12.00 2.94
CA LYS A 108 -22.47 -12.98 3.37
C LYS A 108 -21.09 -12.34 3.53
N ALA A 109 -20.76 -11.41 2.65
CA ALA A 109 -19.48 -10.70 2.69
C ALA A 109 -19.34 -9.88 3.97
N ILE A 110 -20.39 -9.14 4.39
CA ILE A 110 -20.32 -8.32 5.60
C ILE A 110 -20.28 -9.18 6.87
N ASP A 111 -21.03 -10.29 6.94
CA ASP A 111 -20.98 -11.23 8.03
C ASP A 111 -19.58 -11.87 8.18
N HIS A 112 -18.94 -12.16 7.05
CA HIS A 112 -17.57 -12.68 7.05
C HIS A 112 -16.59 -11.60 7.48
N PHE A 113 -16.68 -10.39 6.93
CA PHE A 113 -15.84 -9.25 7.30
C PHE A 113 -15.84 -9.02 8.82
N ASP A 114 -17.01 -8.97 9.44
CA ASP A 114 -17.14 -8.73 10.89
C ASP A 114 -16.46 -9.84 11.73
N LYS A 115 -16.61 -11.11 11.32
CA LYS A 115 -15.91 -12.24 11.93
C LYS A 115 -14.40 -12.14 11.80
N GLN A 116 -13.90 -11.77 10.62
CA GLN A 116 -12.46 -11.65 10.40
C GLN A 116 -11.87 -10.41 11.06
N LEU A 117 -12.60 -9.31 11.11
CA LEU A 117 -12.20 -8.13 11.89
C LEU A 117 -12.09 -8.48 13.38
N THR A 118 -13.06 -9.23 13.93
CA THR A 118 -13.03 -9.75 15.30
C THR A 118 -11.81 -10.66 15.52
N HIS A 119 -11.45 -11.50 14.54
CA HIS A 119 -10.25 -12.34 14.61
C HIS A 119 -8.97 -11.48 14.70
N PHE A 120 -8.78 -10.49 13.83
CA PHE A 120 -7.59 -9.63 13.87
C PHE A 120 -7.53 -8.78 15.14
N ARG A 121 -8.68 -8.41 15.72
CA ARG A 121 -8.76 -7.68 16.99
C ARG A 121 -8.28 -8.47 18.22
N GLN A 122 -8.04 -9.77 18.10
CA GLN A 122 -7.37 -10.56 19.14
C GLN A 122 -5.87 -10.21 19.25
N PHE A 123 -5.24 -9.70 18.19
CA PHE A 123 -3.82 -9.37 18.14
C PHE A 123 -3.53 -7.88 18.31
N TYR A 124 -4.42 -7.03 17.78
CA TYR A 124 -4.28 -5.59 17.76
C TYR A 124 -5.66 -4.92 17.76
N SER A 125 -5.77 -3.73 18.34
CA SER A 125 -7.01 -2.95 18.29
C SER A 125 -7.23 -2.37 16.89
N VAL A 126 -7.58 -3.24 15.93
CA VAL A 126 -7.72 -2.86 14.50
C VAL A 126 -8.78 -1.79 14.32
N ARG A 127 -8.37 -0.62 13.84
CA ARG A 127 -9.20 0.55 13.56
C ARG A 127 -9.15 0.99 12.09
N THR A 128 -8.24 0.44 11.30
CA THR A 128 -8.15 0.73 9.86
C THR A 128 -8.22 -0.54 9.04
N ILE A 129 -8.73 -0.40 7.83
CA ILE A 129 -8.86 -1.48 6.86
C ILE A 129 -8.33 -1.01 5.51
N CYS A 130 -8.00 -1.95 4.64
CA CYS A 130 -7.61 -1.63 3.27
C CYS A 130 -8.10 -2.73 2.33
N MET A 131 -8.67 -2.36 1.18
CA MET A 131 -9.15 -3.35 0.24
C MET A 131 -8.02 -4.11 -0.44
N HIS A 132 -8.18 -5.45 -0.58
CA HIS A 132 -7.34 -6.26 -1.45
C HIS A 132 -7.88 -6.25 -2.88
N GLY A 133 -7.03 -5.83 -3.81
CA GLY A 133 -7.36 -5.81 -5.24
C GLY A 133 -7.09 -7.15 -5.91
N SER A 134 -8.13 -7.94 -6.20
CA SER A 134 -7.98 -9.15 -6.99
C SER A 134 -8.14 -8.84 -8.50
N PRO A 135 -7.10 -9.00 -9.32
CA PRO A 135 -7.21 -8.75 -10.77
C PRO A 135 -8.08 -9.76 -11.51
N ILE A 136 -8.34 -10.93 -10.91
CA ILE A 136 -9.16 -12.01 -11.49
C ILE A 136 -10.64 -11.82 -11.13
N SER A 137 -10.95 -11.23 -9.98
CA SER A 137 -12.31 -10.97 -9.56
C SER A 137 -12.95 -9.88 -10.43
N LYS A 138 -14.22 -10.07 -10.78
CA LYS A 138 -15.05 -9.02 -11.39
C LYS A 138 -15.60 -8.01 -10.37
N PHE A 139 -15.53 -8.33 -9.08
CA PHE A 139 -16.03 -7.49 -7.99
C PHE A 139 -14.91 -6.61 -7.43
N ASP A 140 -15.22 -5.36 -7.15
CA ASP A 140 -14.38 -4.47 -6.38
C ASP A 140 -14.78 -4.59 -4.91
N ASN A 141 -13.82 -4.92 -4.03
CA ASN A 141 -14.13 -5.12 -2.62
C ASN A 141 -14.62 -3.83 -1.93
N ARG A 142 -14.26 -2.66 -2.45
CA ARG A 142 -14.76 -1.35 -1.99
C ARG A 142 -16.28 -1.21 -2.17
N ASP A 143 -16.88 -1.94 -3.11
CA ASP A 143 -18.32 -1.89 -3.36
C ASP A 143 -19.15 -2.43 -2.19
N LEU A 144 -18.55 -3.17 -1.25
CA LEU A 144 -19.19 -3.57 0.00
C LEU A 144 -19.69 -2.35 0.78
N TRP A 145 -18.93 -1.27 0.76
CA TRP A 145 -19.23 -0.02 1.47
C TRP A 145 -20.22 0.90 0.76
N LYS A 146 -20.75 0.50 -0.38
CA LYS A 146 -21.92 1.14 -1.01
C LYS A 146 -23.22 0.75 -0.29
N THR A 147 -23.22 -0.42 0.37
CA THR A 147 -24.37 -0.98 1.08
C THR A 147 -24.25 -0.82 2.59
N TYR A 148 -23.04 -0.90 3.11
CA TYR A 148 -22.73 -0.83 4.55
C TYR A 148 -21.79 0.34 4.85
N ASN A 149 -21.69 0.72 6.12
CA ASN A 149 -20.77 1.75 6.56
C ASN A 149 -19.69 1.11 7.45
N TYR A 150 -18.41 1.19 7.05
CA TYR A 150 -17.31 0.61 7.85
C TYR A 150 -17.15 1.28 9.22
N HIS A 151 -17.64 2.52 9.39
CA HIS A 151 -17.63 3.18 10.70
C HIS A 151 -18.51 2.45 11.74
N ASP A 152 -19.57 1.74 11.31
CA ASP A 152 -20.44 0.97 12.19
C ASP A 152 -19.70 -0.23 12.84
N TYR A 153 -18.56 -0.60 12.25
CA TYR A 153 -17.65 -1.65 12.75
C TYR A 153 -16.47 -1.09 13.57
N GLY A 154 -16.51 0.20 13.92
CA GLY A 154 -15.43 0.87 14.66
C GLY A 154 -14.16 1.10 13.83
N ILE A 155 -14.27 1.12 12.53
CA ILE A 155 -13.19 1.49 11.60
C ILE A 155 -13.21 3.00 11.39
N ILE A 156 -12.04 3.63 11.51
CA ILE A 156 -11.87 5.08 11.38
C ILE A 156 -11.32 5.50 10.03
N GLY A 157 -10.81 4.55 9.23
CA GLY A 157 -10.28 4.88 7.92
C GLY A 157 -10.02 3.69 7.01
N GLU A 158 -10.16 3.96 5.71
CA GLU A 158 -9.78 3.11 4.58
C GLU A 158 -9.00 3.97 3.59
N PRO A 159 -7.74 3.61 3.21
CA PRO A 159 -6.86 4.48 2.45
C PRO A 159 -7.43 5.05 1.17
N TYR A 160 -8.23 4.28 0.43
CA TYR A 160 -8.78 4.75 -0.86
C TYR A 160 -9.94 5.73 -0.71
N PHE A 161 -10.68 5.66 0.40
CA PHE A 161 -11.80 6.56 0.65
C PHE A 161 -11.37 7.82 1.41
N ASP A 162 -10.49 7.66 2.41
CA ASP A 162 -10.20 8.73 3.36
C ASP A 162 -8.91 9.48 3.01
N PHE A 163 -7.90 8.81 2.47
CA PHE A 163 -6.59 9.42 2.19
C PHE A 163 -6.37 9.70 0.70
N LEU A 164 -6.56 8.69 -0.15
CA LEU A 164 -6.29 8.73 -1.58
C LEU A 164 -7.50 9.20 -2.41
N ASN A 165 -8.44 9.90 -1.80
CA ASN A 165 -9.53 10.52 -2.53
C ASN A 165 -9.08 11.80 -3.26
N ALA A 166 -9.81 12.17 -4.32
CA ALA A 166 -9.44 13.27 -5.20
C ALA A 166 -9.31 14.62 -4.47
N GLU A 167 -10.12 14.85 -3.44
CA GLU A 167 -10.11 16.08 -2.65
C GLU A 167 -8.83 16.20 -1.82
N ASN A 168 -8.49 15.18 -1.04
CA ASN A 168 -7.27 15.15 -0.23
C ASN A 168 -6.01 15.24 -1.08
N ILE A 169 -5.96 14.53 -2.21
CA ILE A 169 -4.81 14.57 -3.12
C ILE A 169 -4.61 16.00 -3.64
N LYS A 170 -5.69 16.68 -4.02
CA LYS A 170 -5.63 18.05 -4.53
C LYS A 170 -5.24 19.07 -3.47
N ILE A 171 -5.87 19.01 -2.28
CA ILE A 171 -5.66 19.97 -1.21
C ILE A 171 -4.28 19.80 -0.57
N ASN A 172 -3.89 18.55 -0.25
CA ASN A 172 -2.68 18.25 0.50
C ASN A 172 -1.50 17.86 -0.40
N GLN A 173 -1.67 17.87 -1.73
CA GLN A 173 -0.65 17.47 -2.70
C GLN A 173 -0.05 16.09 -2.38
N ILE A 174 -0.92 15.14 -2.01
CA ILE A 174 -0.51 13.80 -1.62
C ILE A 174 0.10 13.06 -2.83
N LEU A 175 1.28 12.50 -2.62
CA LEU A 175 1.92 11.60 -3.57
C LEU A 175 1.69 10.15 -3.16
N TYR A 176 1.38 9.33 -4.13
CA TYR A 176 1.17 7.90 -3.94
C TYR A 176 2.13 7.08 -4.78
N PHE A 177 2.90 6.21 -4.15
CA PHE A 177 3.80 5.26 -4.80
C PHE A 177 3.45 3.84 -4.41
N THR A 178 3.57 2.91 -5.36
CA THR A 178 3.38 1.48 -5.07
C THR A 178 4.40 0.64 -5.84
N ASP A 179 4.90 -0.42 -5.20
CA ASP A 179 5.80 -1.40 -5.80
C ASP A 179 5.08 -2.44 -6.68
N THR A 180 3.88 -2.10 -7.16
CA THR A 180 3.07 -3.00 -7.99
C THR A 180 3.87 -3.50 -9.20
N ALA A 181 3.76 -4.79 -9.46
CA ALA A 181 4.50 -5.46 -10.56
C ALA A 181 6.03 -5.47 -10.41
N ARG A 182 6.59 -5.20 -9.22
CA ARG A 182 8.02 -5.00 -8.93
C ARG A 182 8.61 -3.82 -9.70
N MET A 183 7.87 -2.74 -9.77
CA MET A 183 8.33 -1.46 -10.32
C MET A 183 7.49 -0.34 -9.72
N TRP A 184 8.04 0.86 -9.64
CA TRP A 184 7.37 2.01 -9.03
C TRP A 184 6.48 2.78 -10.01
N ASP A 185 6.69 2.62 -11.32
CA ASP A 185 5.87 3.17 -12.43
C ASP A 185 4.86 2.13 -12.97
N GLY A 186 4.42 1.22 -12.13
CA GLY A 186 3.62 0.05 -12.50
C GLY A 186 2.17 0.31 -12.91
N ASP A 187 1.75 1.55 -13.15
CA ASP A 187 0.36 1.94 -13.44
C ASP A 187 -0.26 1.16 -14.61
N LYS A 188 0.52 0.85 -15.65
CA LYS A 188 0.07 0.00 -16.78
C LYS A 188 -0.25 -1.44 -16.42
N TYR A 189 0.20 -1.92 -15.25
CA TYR A 189 -0.09 -3.24 -14.69
C TYR A 189 -1.09 -3.17 -13.54
N ASN A 190 -1.43 -1.96 -13.12
CA ASN A 190 -2.34 -1.72 -12.01
C ASN A 190 -3.77 -1.63 -12.53
N VAL A 191 -4.58 -2.63 -12.22
CA VAL A 191 -5.97 -2.72 -12.72
C VAL A 191 -6.94 -2.00 -11.77
N ARG A 192 -6.60 -1.84 -10.49
CA ARG A 192 -7.51 -1.39 -9.44
C ARG A 192 -7.09 -0.10 -8.73
N ASP A 193 -5.78 0.18 -8.63
CA ASP A 193 -5.23 1.36 -7.96
C ASP A 193 -5.02 2.53 -8.94
N LYS A 194 -6.03 2.89 -9.71
CA LYS A 194 -5.94 3.94 -10.74
C LYS A 194 -6.14 5.35 -10.19
N ILE A 195 -5.40 5.71 -9.15
CA ILE A 195 -5.53 7.04 -8.52
C ILE A 195 -5.08 8.15 -9.47
N ASN A 196 -4.03 7.94 -10.25
CA ASN A 196 -3.45 8.96 -11.14
C ASN A 196 -4.26 9.24 -12.41
N GLN A 197 -5.15 8.34 -12.85
CA GLN A 197 -5.97 8.60 -14.05
C GLN A 197 -7.08 9.64 -13.81
N GLN A 198 -7.52 9.85 -12.56
CA GLN A 198 -8.50 10.89 -12.24
C GLN A 198 -7.87 12.29 -12.13
N LEU A 199 -6.58 12.37 -11.85
CA LEU A 199 -5.86 13.65 -11.77
C LEU A 199 -5.56 14.25 -13.15
N THR A 200 -5.32 13.43 -14.16
CA THR A 200 -5.03 13.88 -15.54
C THR A 200 -6.25 14.42 -16.27
N VAL A 201 -7.45 13.98 -15.93
CA VAL A 201 -8.69 14.44 -16.60
C VAL A 201 -9.12 15.84 -16.16
N ASN A 202 -8.71 16.28 -14.97
CA ASN A 202 -9.08 17.60 -14.45
C ASN A 202 -7.99 18.69 -14.63
N SER A 203 -6.84 18.36 -15.24
CA SER A 203 -5.73 19.30 -15.42
C SER A 203 -5.90 20.27 -16.59
N GLU A 204 -6.91 20.11 -17.43
CA GLU A 204 -7.17 21.04 -18.55
C GLU A 204 -7.68 22.43 -18.13
N GLN A 205 -7.97 22.66 -16.85
CA GLN A 205 -8.46 23.96 -16.35
C GLN A 205 -7.50 24.70 -15.39
N VAL A 206 -6.29 24.20 -15.16
CA VAL A 206 -5.28 24.92 -14.36
C VAL A 206 -4.26 25.53 -15.31
N SER A 207 -4.17 26.87 -15.26
CA SER A 207 -3.31 27.68 -16.12
C SER A 207 -1.86 27.15 -16.16
N SER A 208 -1.33 27.11 -17.37
CA SER A 208 -0.04 26.54 -17.79
C SER A 208 1.23 27.09 -17.15
N GLN A 209 1.15 27.91 -16.11
CA GLN A 209 2.31 28.55 -15.45
C GLN A 209 2.71 27.98 -14.08
N GLN A 210 1.93 27.06 -13.47
CA GLN A 210 2.28 26.44 -12.19
C GLN A 210 2.66 24.96 -12.26
N LEU A 211 2.66 24.35 -13.45
CA LEU A 211 2.93 22.91 -13.66
C LEU A 211 4.37 22.59 -14.11
N THR A 212 5.29 23.57 -14.12
CA THR A 212 6.65 23.35 -14.63
C THR A 212 7.62 22.68 -13.66
N ASN A 213 7.18 22.29 -12.44
CA ASN A 213 8.02 21.60 -11.45
C ASN A 213 7.45 20.30 -10.86
N SER A 214 6.36 19.76 -11.40
CA SER A 214 5.98 18.40 -11.03
C SER A 214 6.79 17.41 -11.87
N ALA A 215 7.91 16.92 -11.34
CA ALA A 215 8.51 15.69 -11.83
C ALA A 215 7.41 14.63 -11.81
N THR A 216 6.90 14.30 -13.00
CA THR A 216 5.86 13.31 -13.18
C THR A 216 6.40 11.98 -12.69
N HIS A 217 5.60 11.15 -12.01
CA HIS A 217 5.90 9.78 -11.58
C HIS A 217 6.45 8.87 -12.71
N GLN A 218 6.49 9.36 -13.94
CA GLN A 218 6.82 8.60 -15.14
C GLN A 218 8.27 8.12 -15.23
N ASP A 219 9.17 8.67 -14.41
CA ASP A 219 10.61 8.35 -14.47
C ASP A 219 11.10 7.52 -13.26
N VAL A 220 10.23 7.12 -12.33
CA VAL A 220 10.58 6.34 -11.14
C VAL A 220 10.30 4.87 -11.39
N HIS A 221 11.24 4.17 -12.00
CA HIS A 221 11.07 2.76 -12.37
C HIS A 221 11.57 1.79 -11.32
N SER A 222 12.80 1.98 -10.86
CA SER A 222 13.45 1.17 -9.82
C SER A 222 13.45 1.86 -8.45
N THR A 223 13.75 1.12 -7.39
CA THR A 223 13.95 1.70 -6.05
C THR A 223 15.11 2.70 -6.02
N PHE A 224 16.12 2.51 -6.87
CA PHE A 224 17.24 3.45 -6.98
C PHE A 224 16.79 4.77 -7.63
N ASP A 225 15.92 4.72 -8.65
CA ASP A 225 15.33 5.92 -9.24
C ASP A 225 14.47 6.64 -8.20
N PHE A 226 13.71 5.90 -7.39
CA PHE A 226 12.89 6.46 -6.34
C PHE A 226 13.74 7.15 -5.26
N ILE A 227 14.84 6.54 -4.82
CA ILE A 227 15.80 7.16 -3.90
C ILE A 227 16.37 8.45 -4.49
N ASN A 228 16.79 8.42 -5.76
CA ASN A 228 17.29 9.61 -6.45
C ASN A 228 16.23 10.71 -6.56
N TRP A 229 14.99 10.31 -6.84
CA TRP A 229 13.87 11.24 -6.90
C TRP A 229 13.59 11.89 -5.55
N ILE A 230 13.58 11.13 -4.45
CA ILE A 230 13.41 11.66 -3.08
C ILE A 230 14.52 12.68 -2.79
N ASN A 231 15.76 12.34 -3.06
CA ASN A 231 16.92 13.21 -2.80
C ASN A 231 16.86 14.53 -3.63
N SER A 232 16.25 14.47 -4.81
CA SER A 232 16.13 15.63 -5.71
C SER A 232 14.89 16.49 -5.44
N ASN A 233 13.94 16.01 -4.61
CA ASN A 233 12.67 16.67 -4.31
C ASN A 233 12.45 16.85 -2.81
N PRO A 234 13.27 17.66 -2.12
CA PRO A 234 13.18 17.82 -0.65
C PRO A 234 11.91 18.52 -0.19
N SER A 235 11.12 19.08 -1.10
CA SER A 235 9.87 19.80 -0.78
C SER A 235 8.62 18.91 -0.80
N VAL A 236 8.78 17.58 -0.84
CA VAL A 236 7.62 16.67 -0.79
C VAL A 236 7.05 16.65 0.61
N ASN A 237 5.78 17.09 0.74
CA ASN A 237 5.15 17.28 2.04
C ASN A 237 4.37 16.06 2.55
N CYS A 238 3.65 15.37 1.68
CA CYS A 238 2.74 14.29 2.07
C CYS A 238 2.86 13.11 1.10
N MET A 239 3.13 11.92 1.62
CA MET A 239 3.33 10.74 0.79
C MET A 239 2.74 9.49 1.43
N MET A 240 2.13 8.62 0.60
CA MET A 240 1.88 7.23 0.96
C MET A 240 2.68 6.32 0.03
N ILE A 241 3.40 5.39 0.62
CA ILE A 241 4.19 4.38 -0.10
C ILE A 241 3.62 3.01 0.23
N THR A 242 3.05 2.35 -0.77
CA THR A 242 2.55 0.98 -0.62
C THR A 242 3.60 -0.01 -1.10
N THR A 243 3.96 -0.94 -0.23
CA THR A 243 4.83 -2.05 -0.57
C THR A 243 4.17 -3.39 -0.28
N HIS A 244 4.63 -4.41 -1.00
CA HIS A 244 4.21 -5.79 -0.80
C HIS A 244 5.41 -6.58 -0.27
N PRO A 245 5.48 -6.86 1.02
CA PRO A 245 6.67 -7.45 1.66
C PRO A 245 7.21 -8.73 1.01
N GLN A 246 6.32 -9.54 0.42
CA GLN A 246 6.73 -10.76 -0.29
C GLN A 246 7.68 -10.53 -1.47
N ARG A 247 7.83 -9.29 -1.95
CA ARG A 247 8.73 -8.91 -3.05
C ARG A 247 10.14 -8.59 -2.58
N TRP A 248 10.31 -8.34 -1.26
CA TRP A 248 11.55 -7.86 -0.66
C TRP A 248 12.27 -8.97 0.09
N THR A 249 13.44 -9.37 -0.39
CA THR A 249 14.23 -10.44 0.26
C THR A 249 15.69 -10.39 -0.15
N ASP A 250 16.60 -10.70 0.78
CA ASP A 250 18.01 -10.90 0.51
C ASP A 250 18.32 -12.36 0.12
N ASN A 251 17.37 -13.28 0.30
CA ASN A 251 17.51 -14.66 -0.14
C ASN A 251 17.49 -14.71 -1.68
N ARG A 252 18.62 -15.14 -2.27
CA ARG A 252 18.82 -15.14 -3.72
C ARG A 252 17.83 -16.05 -4.48
N ILE A 253 17.45 -17.16 -3.87
CA ILE A 253 16.55 -18.16 -4.50
C ILE A 253 15.12 -17.57 -4.49
N GLU A 254 14.66 -17.08 -3.34
CA GLU A 254 13.32 -16.46 -3.22
C GLU A 254 13.19 -15.23 -4.09
N TRP A 255 14.26 -14.41 -4.15
CA TRP A 255 14.31 -13.23 -5.02
C TRP A 255 14.13 -13.61 -6.49
N LEU A 256 14.85 -14.67 -6.94
CA LEU A 256 14.77 -15.14 -8.33
C LEU A 256 13.39 -15.75 -8.63
N GLN A 257 12.84 -16.54 -7.70
CA GLN A 257 11.50 -17.12 -7.83
C GLN A 257 10.42 -16.02 -7.97
N GLU A 258 10.48 -15.00 -7.10
CA GLU A 258 9.56 -13.86 -7.14
C GLU A 258 9.72 -13.04 -8.44
N PHE A 259 10.95 -12.82 -8.88
CA PHE A 259 11.24 -12.13 -10.13
C PHE A 259 10.61 -12.85 -11.34
N ILE A 260 10.84 -14.15 -11.46
CA ILE A 260 10.28 -14.97 -12.55
C ILE A 260 8.74 -14.99 -12.48
N MET A 261 8.20 -15.25 -11.29
CA MET A 261 6.75 -15.31 -11.09
C MET A 261 6.08 -13.97 -11.45
N GLN A 262 6.66 -12.85 -11.02
CA GLN A 262 6.13 -11.53 -11.33
C GLN A 262 6.25 -11.21 -12.83
N PHE A 263 7.34 -11.59 -13.48
CA PHE A 263 7.50 -11.43 -14.92
C PHE A 263 6.38 -12.17 -15.69
N VAL A 264 6.09 -13.43 -15.33
CA VAL A 264 5.01 -14.22 -15.93
C VAL A 264 3.65 -13.55 -15.67
N LYS A 265 3.37 -13.14 -14.43
CA LYS A 265 2.12 -12.44 -14.08
C LYS A 265 1.95 -11.14 -14.87
N ASN A 266 3.02 -10.35 -15.05
CA ASN A 266 2.97 -9.11 -15.82
C ASN A 266 2.65 -9.37 -17.30
N LYS A 267 3.22 -10.42 -17.90
CA LYS A 267 2.90 -10.81 -19.27
C LYS A 267 1.46 -11.28 -19.43
N LEU A 268 0.96 -12.07 -18.48
CA LEU A 268 -0.45 -12.50 -18.48
C LEU A 268 -1.40 -11.31 -18.31
N LYS A 269 -1.10 -10.37 -17.42
CA LYS A 269 -1.90 -9.15 -17.26
C LYS A 269 -1.94 -8.32 -18.54
N GLN A 270 -0.81 -8.14 -19.23
CA GLN A 270 -0.77 -7.43 -20.52
C GLN A 270 -1.65 -8.10 -21.58
N LEU A 271 -1.69 -9.43 -21.61
CA LEU A 271 -2.57 -10.18 -22.52
C LEU A 271 -4.05 -9.98 -22.17
N LEU A 272 -4.40 -10.07 -20.89
CA LEU A 272 -5.78 -9.89 -20.41
C LEU A 272 -6.32 -8.48 -20.67
N VAL A 273 -5.48 -7.46 -20.52
CA VAL A 273 -5.85 -6.06 -20.81
C VAL A 273 -6.08 -5.82 -22.30
N ARG A 274 -5.39 -6.57 -23.19
CA ARG A 274 -5.59 -6.46 -24.65
C ARG A 274 -6.84 -7.17 -25.15
N ILE A 275 -7.38 -8.11 -24.38
CA ILE A 275 -8.56 -8.93 -24.75
C ILE A 275 -9.87 -8.33 -24.17
N ARG A 276 -9.77 -7.43 -23.19
CA ARG A 276 -10.89 -6.64 -22.65
C ARG A 276 -11.03 -5.31 -23.37
#